data_7291c171a385e8f702bbd05b25244f8c
#
_entry.id   7291c171a385e8f702bbd05b25244f8c
#
_cell.length_a   1.000
_cell.length_b   1.000
_cell.length_c   1.000
_cell.angle_alpha   90.00
_cell.angle_beta   90.00
_cell.angle_gamma   90.00
#
_symmetry.space_group_name_H-M   'P 1'
#
loop_
_entity.id
_entity.type
_entity.pdbx_description
1 polymer ?
#
loop_
_entity_poly.entity_id
_entity_poly.type
_entity_poly.pdbx_seq_one_letter_code
_entity_poly.pdbx_strand_id
1 'polypeptide(L)' 'RLNDKRRMTFKEKKEFEQLEKEIAELEAEKKAIEDALCSGTLSVDELTEKSKRLPLLTDEIDEKTMRWMELSEIEG' A
#
# COMPACT_ATOMS: atom_id res chain seq x y z
N ARG A 1 17.71 24.31 8.14
CA ARG A 1 17.40 24.05 7.73
C ARG A 1 17.57 23.69 6.91
N LEU A 2 17.93 23.43 6.80
CA LEU A 2 18.00 23.10 6.07
C LEU A 2 17.57 22.51 5.14
N ASN A 3 17.52 21.93 4.71
CA ASN A 3 17.09 21.31 3.83
C ASN A 3 16.10 21.27 3.31
N ASP A 4 15.83 21.36 3.66
CA ASP A 4 14.61 21.55 3.33
C ASP A 4 14.37 21.84 1.94
N LYS A 5 15.23 22.38 1.21
CA LYS A 5 15.05 22.68 -0.18
C LYS A 5 15.43 21.56 -1.09
N ARG A 6 15.70 20.43 -0.54
CA ARG A 6 16.04 19.27 -1.32
C ARG A 6 14.85 18.85 -2.17
N ARG A 7 15.11 18.57 -3.42
CA ARG A 7 14.08 18.08 -4.31
C ARG A 7 14.29 16.61 -4.57
N MET A 8 13.23 15.91 -4.92
CA MET A 8 13.36 14.53 -5.30
C MET A 8 14.21 14.41 -6.56
N THR A 9 15.08 13.42 -6.57
CA THR A 9 15.78 13.07 -7.80
C THR A 9 14.75 12.41 -8.73
N PHE A 10 15.15 12.26 -9.98
CA PHE A 10 14.29 11.59 -10.96
C PHE A 10 13.92 10.20 -10.47
N LYS A 11 14.89 9.52 -9.91
CA LYS A 11 14.69 8.17 -9.38
C LYS A 11 13.69 8.16 -8.24
N GLU A 12 13.83 9.12 -7.32
CA GLU A 12 12.94 9.20 -6.17
C GLU A 12 11.53 9.55 -6.60
N LYS A 13 11.40 10.44 -7.56
CA LYS A 13 10.10 10.81 -8.07
C LYS A 13 9.40 9.62 -8.70
N LYS A 14 10.15 8.83 -9.45
CA LYS A 14 9.60 7.65 -10.08
C LYS A 14 9.17 6.63 -9.03
N GLU A 15 9.98 6.47 -8.01
CA GLU A 15 9.64 5.57 -6.91
C GLU A 15 8.39 6.04 -6.20
N PHE A 16 8.28 7.34 -5.97
CA PHE A 16 7.14 7.92 -5.29
C PHE A 16 5.85 7.62 -6.06
N GLU A 17 5.86 7.85 -7.37
CA GLU A 17 4.70 7.57 -8.20
C GLU A 17 4.37 6.10 -8.22
N GLN A 18 5.38 5.26 -8.28
CA GLN A 18 5.17 3.82 -8.27
C GLN A 18 4.56 3.37 -6.96
N LEU A 19 5.04 3.92 -5.85
CA LEU A 19 4.50 3.58 -4.54
C LEU A 19 3.03 3.97 -4.44
N GLU A 20 2.69 5.15 -4.91
CA GLU A 20 1.29 5.58 -4.88
C GLU A 20 0.39 4.60 -5.61
N LYS A 21 0.85 4.16 -6.77
CA LYS A 21 0.08 3.22 -7.55
C LYS A 21 -0.04 1.86 -6.84
N GLU A 22 1.08 1.39 -6.30
CA GLU A 22 1.08 0.08 -5.63
C GLU A 22 0.24 0.10 -4.38
N ILE A 23 0.33 1.17 -3.61
CA ILE A 23 -0.49 1.29 -2.41
C ILE A 23 -1.97 1.27 -2.76
N ALA A 24 -2.34 2.01 -3.80
CA ALA A 24 -3.74 2.06 -4.21
C ALA A 24 -4.23 0.68 -4.64
N GLU A 25 -3.40 -0.06 -5.35
CA GLU A 25 -3.76 -1.41 -5.79
C GLU A 25 -3.90 -2.36 -4.61
N LEU A 26 -2.99 -2.27 -3.65
CA LEU A 26 -3.05 -3.12 -2.47
C LEU A 26 -4.27 -2.80 -1.62
N GLU A 27 -4.57 -1.53 -1.48
CA GLU A 27 -5.75 -1.13 -0.72
C GLU A 27 -7.03 -1.59 -1.38
N ALA A 28 -7.07 -1.54 -2.70
CA ALA A 28 -8.23 -2.03 -3.44
C ALA A 28 -8.40 -3.54 -3.24
N GLU A 29 -7.30 -4.27 -3.28
CA GLU A 29 -7.35 -5.71 -3.04
C GLU A 29 -7.81 -6.00 -1.63
N LYS A 30 -7.27 -5.27 -0.66
CA LYS A 30 -7.65 -5.46 0.72
C LYS A 30 -9.15 -5.24 0.92
N LYS A 31 -9.66 -4.16 0.33
CA LYS A 31 -11.08 -3.87 0.45
C LYS A 31 -11.92 -4.95 -0.22
N ALA A 32 -11.51 -5.43 -1.37
CA ALA A 32 -12.23 -6.47 -2.06
C ALA A 32 -12.30 -7.75 -1.21
N ILE A 33 -11.20 -8.08 -0.54
CA ILE A 33 -11.17 -9.25 0.33
C ILE A 33 -12.09 -9.06 1.52
N GLU A 34 -12.04 -7.89 2.14
CA GLU A 34 -12.90 -7.59 3.28
C GLU A 34 -14.36 -7.68 2.89
N ASP A 35 -14.71 -7.13 1.75
CA ASP A 35 -16.08 -7.20 1.27
C ASP A 35 -16.51 -8.65 1.01
N ALA A 36 -15.61 -9.44 0.43
CA ALA A 36 -15.91 -10.84 0.16
C ALA A 36 -16.12 -11.62 1.45
N LEU A 37 -15.29 -11.34 2.46
CA LEU A 37 -15.41 -12.02 3.74
C LEU A 37 -16.74 -11.67 4.42
N CYS A 38 -17.18 -10.44 4.25
CA CYS A 38 -18.44 -10.00 4.84
C CYS A 38 -19.66 -10.50 4.08
N SER A 39 -19.48 -10.90 2.82
CA SER A 39 -20.62 -11.31 2.00
C SER A 39 -21.21 -12.66 2.43
N GLY A 40 -20.39 -13.49 3.06
CA GLY A 40 -20.85 -14.79 3.51
C GLY A 40 -21.07 -15.79 2.39
N THR A 41 -20.56 -15.52 1.20
CA THR A 41 -20.77 -16.39 0.04
C THR A 41 -19.55 -17.25 -0.28
N LEU A 42 -18.49 -17.12 0.50
CA LEU A 42 -17.25 -17.83 0.21
C LEU A 42 -17.27 -19.24 0.83
N SER A 43 -16.58 -20.15 0.15
CA SER A 43 -16.37 -21.47 0.72
C SER A 43 -15.35 -21.39 1.85
N VAL A 44 -15.25 -22.46 2.64
CA VAL A 44 -14.29 -22.50 3.75
C VAL A 44 -12.86 -22.30 3.24
N ASP A 45 -12.54 -22.93 2.12
CA ASP A 45 -11.19 -22.80 1.55
C ASP A 45 -10.91 -21.37 1.14
N GLU A 46 -11.87 -20.72 0.52
CA GLU A 46 -11.71 -19.34 0.10
C GLU A 46 -11.58 -18.40 1.31
N LEU A 47 -12.40 -18.64 2.32
CA LEU A 47 -12.31 -17.85 3.55
C LEU A 47 -10.93 -17.94 4.17
N THR A 48 -10.41 -19.16 4.24
CA THR A 48 -9.10 -19.40 4.84
C THR A 48 -8.01 -18.67 4.07
N GLU A 49 -8.03 -18.78 2.74
CA GLU A 49 -7.01 -18.16 1.92
C GLU A 49 -7.05 -16.65 1.99
N LYS A 50 -8.26 -16.10 1.90
CA LYS A 50 -8.39 -14.64 1.95
C LYS A 50 -8.05 -14.11 3.32
N SER A 51 -8.38 -14.82 4.38
CA SER A 51 -8.01 -14.42 5.72
C SER A 51 -6.51 -14.40 5.92
N LYS A 52 -5.81 -15.32 5.28
CA LYS A 52 -4.34 -15.34 5.35
C LYS A 52 -3.73 -14.21 4.55
N ARG A 53 -4.37 -13.83 3.47
CA ARG A 53 -3.86 -12.77 2.60
C ARG A 53 -3.94 -11.39 3.26
N LEU A 54 -4.96 -11.14 4.06
CA LEU A 54 -5.18 -9.84 4.66
C LEU A 54 -3.99 -9.30 5.46
N PRO A 55 -3.43 -10.08 6.40
CA PRO A 55 -2.27 -9.56 7.16
C PRO A 55 -1.09 -9.25 6.26
N LEU A 56 -0.89 -10.04 5.22
CA LEU A 56 0.21 -9.78 4.29
C LEU A 56 0.00 -8.47 3.54
N LEU A 57 -1.23 -8.23 3.11
CA LEU A 57 -1.55 -6.98 2.45
C LEU A 57 -1.34 -5.79 3.36
N THR A 58 -1.78 -5.91 4.61
CA THR A 58 -1.62 -4.85 5.58
C THR A 58 -0.16 -4.52 5.78
N ASP A 59 0.69 -5.55 5.93
CA ASP A 59 2.12 -5.34 6.10
C ASP A 59 2.73 -4.65 4.90
N GLU A 60 2.36 -5.08 3.70
CA GLU A 60 2.89 -4.47 2.49
C GLU A 60 2.46 -3.02 2.36
N ILE A 61 1.20 -2.75 2.65
CA ILE A 61 0.69 -1.37 2.60
C ILE A 61 1.45 -0.49 3.57
N ASP A 62 1.65 -0.99 4.79
CA ASP A 62 2.36 -0.23 5.82
C ASP A 62 3.79 0.09 5.39
N GLU A 63 4.50 -0.88 4.87
CA GLU A 63 5.88 -0.67 4.45
C GLU A 63 5.96 0.35 3.32
N LYS A 64 5.10 0.19 2.34
CA LYS A 64 5.11 1.10 1.20
C LYS A 64 4.66 2.49 1.60
N THR A 65 3.69 2.58 2.49
CA THR A 65 3.22 3.87 2.97
C THR A 65 4.30 4.61 3.72
N MET A 66 5.08 3.90 4.54
CA MET A 66 6.18 4.54 5.27
C MET A 66 7.20 5.11 4.31
N ARG A 67 7.57 4.35 3.29
CA ARG A 67 8.51 4.85 2.30
C ARG A 67 7.93 6.02 1.53
N TRP A 68 6.66 5.91 1.17
CA TRP A 68 5.96 6.97 0.46
C TRP A 68 5.97 8.27 1.28
N MET A 69 5.74 8.16 2.58
CA MET A 69 5.76 9.33 3.46
C MET A 69 7.15 9.96 3.54
N GLU A 70 8.18 9.12 3.59
CA GLU A 70 9.55 9.64 3.58
C GLU A 70 9.82 10.44 2.32
N LEU A 71 9.40 9.92 1.19
CA LEU A 71 9.61 10.60 -0.08
C LEU A 71 8.77 11.86 -0.17
N SER A 72 7.57 11.83 0.38
CA SER A 72 6.71 13.00 0.31
C SER A 72 7.27 14.17 1.12
N GLU A 73 8.07 13.89 2.13
CA GLU A 73 8.70 14.94 2.92
C GLU A 73 9.85 15.62 2.19
N ILE A 74 10.44 14.92 1.22
CA ILE A 74 11.52 15.51 0.43
C ILE A 74 10.96 16.58 -0.49
N GLU A 75 9.81 16.36 -1.00
CA GLU A 75 9.19 17.23 -1.95
C GLU A 75 8.79 18.53 -1.30
N GLY A 76 9.41 19.55 -1.65
CA GLY A 76 9.14 20.84 -1.05
C GLY A 76 7.86 21.50 -1.50
#